data_d999f62f5f874ff68f7904aa16b9146a
#
_entry.id   d999f62f5f874ff68f7904aa16b9146a
#
_cell.length_a   1.000
_cell.length_b   1.000
_cell.length_c   1.000
_cell.angle_alpha   90.00
_cell.angle_beta   90.00
_cell.angle_gamma   90.00
#
_symmetry.space_group_name_H-M   'P 1'
#
loop_
_entity.id
_entity.type
_entity.pdbx_description
1 polymer ?
#
loop_
_entity_poly.entity_id
_entity_poly.type
_entity_poly.pdbx_seq_one_letter_code
_entity_poly.pdbx_strand_id
1 'polypeptide(L)'
;GTRRRHQVDTVVEGIGLNRLTCNLELGLPFIDAAERVTDDEAVRMSRWLSTHDGLFLGSSSAVHCVAAVRTALRLKAQRPDTRPVVVTILYVYHRLRSADSGSRHLSKFQNDEAMQARGLNVVADIADILAPL
;
A
#
# COMPACT_ATOMS: atom_id res chain seq x y z
N GLY A 1 -8.93 9.61 -33.12
CA GLY A 1 -7.93 10.09 -32.17
C GLY A 1 -7.69 9.09 -31.06
N THR A 2 -6.54 8.43 -31.08
CA THR A 2 -6.10 7.54 -29.99
C THR A 2 -5.87 8.38 -28.74
N ARG A 3 -6.74 8.28 -27.74
CA ARG A 3 -6.46 8.81 -26.41
C ARG A 3 -5.18 8.16 -25.91
N ARG A 4 -4.10 8.93 -25.77
CA ARG A 4 -2.91 8.51 -25.06
C ARG A 4 -3.35 8.17 -23.63
N ARG A 5 -3.20 6.92 -23.24
CA ARG A 5 -3.40 6.50 -21.85
C ARG A 5 -2.37 7.25 -21.01
N HIS A 6 -2.80 8.07 -20.08
CA HIS A 6 -1.93 8.55 -19.01
C HIS A 6 -1.56 7.33 -18.18
N GLN A 7 -0.40 6.78 -18.45
CA GLN A 7 0.20 5.76 -17.63
C GLN A 7 0.78 6.49 -16.42
N VAL A 8 0.10 6.40 -15.29
CA VAL A 8 0.66 6.88 -14.02
C VAL A 8 1.64 5.81 -13.59
N ASP A 9 2.93 6.12 -13.66
CA ASP A 9 3.97 5.26 -13.11
C ASP A 9 3.82 5.25 -11.58
N THR A 10 3.49 4.08 -11.04
CA THR A 10 3.46 3.81 -9.61
C THR A 10 4.46 2.73 -9.26
N VAL A 11 5.04 2.81 -8.06
CA VAL A 11 5.91 1.76 -7.53
C VAL A 11 5.13 0.53 -7.08
N VAL A 12 3.83 0.68 -6.91
CA VAL A 12 2.92 -0.41 -6.52
C VAL A 12 2.50 -1.18 -7.75
N GLU A 13 2.71 -2.48 -7.74
CA GLU A 13 2.37 -3.36 -8.85
C GLU A 13 1.15 -4.22 -8.51
N GLY A 14 0.34 -4.50 -9.55
CA GLY A 14 -0.70 -5.54 -9.50
C GLY A 14 -2.06 -5.12 -8.95
N ILE A 15 -2.24 -3.86 -8.52
CA ILE A 15 -3.55 -3.39 -7.99
C ILE A 15 -4.15 -2.23 -8.81
N GLY A 16 -3.44 -1.74 -9.82
CA GLY A 16 -3.95 -0.69 -10.70
C GLY A 16 -4.82 -1.24 -11.81
N LEU A 17 -6.05 -0.77 -11.91
CA LEU A 17 -6.94 -1.02 -13.04
C LEU A 17 -7.06 0.27 -13.87
N ASN A 18 -6.69 0.20 -15.14
CA ASN A 18 -6.84 1.32 -16.09
C ASN A 18 -8.12 1.24 -16.93
N ARG A 19 -8.97 0.26 -16.63
CA ARG A 19 -10.23 0.02 -17.32
C ARG A 19 -11.27 -0.54 -16.35
N LEU A 20 -12.51 -0.23 -16.58
CA LEU A 20 -13.62 -0.89 -15.89
C LEU A 20 -13.74 -2.33 -16.43
N THR A 21 -13.54 -3.30 -15.53
CA THR A 21 -13.76 -4.72 -15.84
C THR A 21 -15.18 -5.11 -15.42
N CYS A 22 -15.72 -6.14 -16.05
CA CYS A 22 -17.06 -6.63 -15.71
C CYS A 22 -17.20 -6.96 -14.20
N ASN A 23 -16.18 -7.61 -13.63
CA ASN A 23 -16.17 -7.94 -12.20
C ASN A 23 -16.17 -6.69 -11.31
N LEU A 24 -15.39 -5.66 -11.66
CA LEU A 24 -15.38 -4.41 -10.92
C LEU A 24 -16.73 -3.70 -11.04
N GLU A 25 -17.30 -3.63 -12.24
CA GLU A 25 -18.59 -3.00 -12.49
C GLU A 25 -19.70 -3.65 -11.67
N LEU A 26 -19.74 -4.98 -11.61
CA LEU A 26 -20.69 -5.72 -10.75
C LEU A 26 -20.44 -5.50 -9.25
N GLY A 27 -19.19 -5.23 -8.84
CA GLY A 27 -18.84 -4.99 -7.45
C GLY A 27 -19.09 -3.55 -6.98
N LEU A 28 -19.09 -2.56 -7.88
CA LEU A 28 -19.21 -1.14 -7.53
C LEU A 28 -20.40 -0.81 -6.59
N PRO A 29 -21.60 -1.37 -6.77
CA PRO A 29 -22.74 -1.08 -5.88
C PRO A 29 -22.53 -1.54 -4.43
N PHE A 30 -21.55 -2.40 -4.17
CA PHE A 30 -21.24 -2.95 -2.84
C PHE A 30 -20.02 -2.29 -2.19
N ILE A 31 -19.45 -1.27 -2.82
CA ILE A 31 -18.29 -0.53 -2.29
C ILE A 31 -18.82 0.69 -1.54
N ASP A 32 -18.58 0.72 -0.22
CA ASP A 32 -19.01 1.83 0.64
C ASP A 32 -18.05 3.03 0.58
N ALA A 33 -16.75 2.78 0.40
CA ALA A 33 -15.74 3.83 0.37
C ALA A 33 -14.49 3.42 -0.40
N ALA A 34 -13.70 4.42 -0.79
CA ALA A 34 -12.40 4.23 -1.41
C ALA A 34 -11.35 5.11 -0.71
N GLU A 35 -10.17 4.57 -0.50
CA GLU A 35 -9.03 5.28 0.08
C GLU A 35 -7.95 5.48 -0.98
N ARG A 36 -7.43 6.71 -1.03
CA ARG A 36 -6.26 7.01 -1.87
C ARG A 36 -5.00 6.82 -1.04
N VAL A 37 -4.05 6.07 -1.58
CA VAL A 37 -2.73 5.86 -0.98
C VAL A 37 -1.67 6.25 -1.99
N THR A 38 -0.69 7.03 -1.56
CA THR A 38 0.44 7.45 -2.38
C THR A 38 1.57 6.41 -2.35
N ASP A 39 2.48 6.49 -3.32
CA ASP A 39 3.66 5.63 -3.37
C ASP A 39 4.55 5.81 -2.13
N ASP A 40 4.72 7.05 -1.66
CA ASP A 40 5.51 7.36 -0.48
C ASP A 40 4.94 6.73 0.79
N GLU A 41 3.63 6.79 0.97
CA GLU A 41 2.96 6.15 2.09
C GLU A 41 3.10 4.62 2.04
N ALA A 42 2.96 4.03 0.85
CA ALA A 42 3.14 2.60 0.67
C ALA A 42 4.56 2.16 1.02
N VAL A 43 5.59 2.91 0.58
CA VAL A 43 6.99 2.61 0.88
C VAL A 43 7.26 2.73 2.37
N ARG A 44 6.85 3.84 2.99
CA ARG A 44 7.03 4.08 4.43
C ARG A 44 6.34 2.99 5.26
N MET A 45 5.10 2.62 4.92
CA MET A 45 4.37 1.56 5.60
C MET A 45 5.08 0.20 5.46
N SER A 46 5.57 -0.14 4.27
CA SER A 46 6.31 -1.38 4.05
C SER A 46 7.55 -1.47 4.93
N ARG A 47 8.30 -0.37 5.05
CA ARG A 47 9.50 -0.31 5.90
C ARG A 47 9.14 -0.34 7.39
N TRP A 48 8.11 0.38 7.79
CA TRP A 48 7.62 0.37 9.17
C TRP A 48 7.23 -1.04 9.61
N LEU A 49 6.43 -1.75 8.80
CA LEU A 49 6.02 -3.13 9.08
C LEU A 49 7.20 -4.08 9.16
N SER A 50 8.21 -3.89 8.31
CA SER A 50 9.44 -4.71 8.35
C SER A 50 10.26 -4.48 9.61
N THR A 51 10.40 -3.23 10.05
CA THR A 51 11.27 -2.88 11.19
C THR A 51 10.60 -3.09 12.54
N HIS A 52 9.30 -2.85 12.66
CA HIS A 52 8.57 -2.91 13.93
C HIS A 52 7.86 -4.24 14.14
N ASP A 53 7.23 -4.77 13.10
CA ASP A 53 6.41 -5.99 13.20
C ASP A 53 7.12 -7.24 12.64
N GLY A 54 8.28 -7.06 12.00
CA GLY A 54 8.98 -8.16 11.32
C GLY A 54 8.23 -8.69 10.08
N LEU A 55 7.29 -7.91 9.54
CA LEU A 55 6.47 -8.31 8.40
C LEU A 55 7.08 -7.83 7.10
N PHE A 56 7.58 -8.78 6.33
CA PHE A 56 8.19 -8.54 5.02
C PHE A 56 7.14 -8.73 3.91
N LEU A 57 6.44 -7.65 3.56
CA LEU A 57 5.27 -7.68 2.68
C LEU A 57 5.53 -6.98 1.34
N GLY A 58 4.74 -7.36 0.33
CA GLY A 58 4.74 -6.69 -0.96
C GLY A 58 4.13 -5.28 -0.92
N SER A 59 4.38 -4.50 -1.97
CA SER A 59 3.89 -3.12 -2.11
C SER A 59 2.37 -2.98 -2.00
N SER A 60 1.63 -3.89 -2.61
CA SER A 60 0.16 -3.91 -2.53
C SER A 60 -0.34 -4.14 -1.11
N SER A 61 0.34 -4.98 -0.32
CA SER A 61 0.00 -5.18 1.10
C SER A 61 0.24 -3.92 1.92
N ALA A 62 1.31 -3.17 1.64
CA ALA A 62 1.57 -1.90 2.30
C ALA A 62 0.46 -0.87 2.01
N VAL A 63 -0.02 -0.79 0.76
CA VAL A 63 -1.20 0.04 0.40
C VAL A 63 -2.42 -0.38 1.21
N HIS A 64 -2.70 -1.67 1.30
CA HIS A 64 -3.83 -2.18 2.07
C HIS A 64 -3.69 -1.86 3.56
N CYS A 65 -2.48 -1.92 4.12
CA CYS A 65 -2.25 -1.56 5.53
C CYS A 65 -2.49 -0.07 5.79
N VAL A 66 -2.02 0.83 4.93
CA VAL A 66 -2.29 2.27 5.04
C VAL A 66 -3.80 2.53 5.03
N ALA A 67 -4.51 1.98 4.05
CA ALA A 67 -5.96 2.13 3.93
C ALA A 67 -6.70 1.54 5.15
N ALA A 68 -6.27 0.37 5.64
CA ALA A 68 -6.86 -0.28 6.80
C ALA A 68 -6.71 0.56 8.07
N VAL A 69 -5.51 1.11 8.32
CA VAL A 69 -5.27 1.96 9.49
C VAL A 69 -6.08 3.26 9.40
N ARG A 70 -6.13 3.94 8.26
CA ARG A 70 -6.98 5.12 8.05
C ARG A 70 -8.45 4.81 8.29
N THR A 71 -8.94 3.69 7.77
CA THR A 71 -10.31 3.25 8.00
C THR A 71 -10.58 2.99 9.49
N ALA A 72 -9.66 2.32 10.19
CA ALA A 72 -9.77 2.06 11.61
C ALA A 72 -9.84 3.37 12.43
N LEU A 73 -8.96 4.33 12.13
CA LEU A 73 -8.94 5.64 12.79
C LEU A 73 -10.24 6.41 12.53
N ARG A 74 -10.73 6.43 11.29
CA ARG A 74 -12.01 7.06 10.94
C ARG A 74 -13.19 6.42 11.68
N LEU A 75 -13.27 5.11 11.71
CA LEU A 75 -14.32 4.39 12.43
C LEU A 75 -14.25 4.64 13.93
N LYS A 76 -13.06 4.69 14.51
CA LYS A 76 -12.85 5.01 15.92
C LYS A 76 -13.29 6.44 16.25
N ALA A 77 -13.00 7.41 15.38
CA ALA A 77 -13.43 8.78 15.55
C ALA A 77 -14.97 8.94 15.47
N GLN A 78 -15.60 8.19 14.55
CA GLN A 78 -17.06 8.21 14.39
C GLN A 78 -17.82 7.49 15.51
N ARG A 79 -17.21 6.46 16.10
CA ARG A 79 -17.80 5.60 17.12
C ARG A 79 -16.80 5.31 18.24
N PRO A 80 -16.52 6.27 19.11
CA PRO A 80 -15.46 6.16 20.12
C PRO A 80 -15.69 5.00 21.10
N ASP A 81 -16.95 4.69 21.38
CA ASP A 81 -17.35 3.63 22.33
C ASP A 81 -17.33 2.23 21.73
N THR A 82 -17.06 2.11 20.42
CA THR A 82 -17.01 0.81 19.75
C THR A 82 -15.58 0.35 19.53
N ARG A 83 -15.39 -0.95 19.37
CA ARG A 83 -14.13 -1.57 18.99
C ARG A 83 -14.26 -2.09 17.55
N PRO A 84 -13.99 -1.25 16.53
CA PRO A 84 -14.14 -1.68 15.16
C PRO A 84 -13.13 -2.78 14.81
N VAL A 85 -13.57 -3.77 14.06
CA VAL A 85 -12.71 -4.81 13.48
C VAL A 85 -12.52 -4.48 12.01
N VAL A 86 -11.27 -4.31 11.60
CA VAL A 86 -10.89 -4.06 10.20
C VAL A 86 -10.15 -5.29 9.69
N VAL A 87 -10.63 -5.87 8.60
CA VAL A 87 -9.99 -7.01 7.94
C VAL A 87 -9.37 -6.54 6.64
N THR A 88 -8.12 -6.93 6.41
CA THR A 88 -7.41 -6.65 5.15
C THR A 88 -6.69 -7.88 4.65
N ILE A 89 -6.32 -7.87 3.37
CA ILE A 89 -5.60 -8.98 2.75
C ILE A 89 -4.13 -8.59 2.61
N LEU A 90 -3.25 -9.45 3.10
CA LEU A 90 -1.81 -9.28 2.98
C LEU A 90 -1.25 -10.34 2.02
N TYR A 91 -0.55 -9.87 1.01
CA TYR A 91 0.15 -10.72 0.07
C TYR A 91 1.60 -10.90 0.54
N VAL A 92 1.93 -12.10 0.98
CA VAL A 92 3.31 -12.47 1.29
C VAL A 92 4.07 -12.63 -0.02
N TYR A 93 5.20 -11.97 -0.15
CA TYR A 93 6.04 -12.09 -1.33
C TYR A 93 6.67 -13.50 -1.40
N HIS A 94 6.06 -14.39 -2.16
CA HIS A 94 6.45 -15.81 -2.21
C HIS A 94 7.74 -16.08 -3.01
N ARG A 95 8.55 -15.07 -3.34
CA ARG A 95 9.73 -15.25 -4.19
C ARG A 95 11.07 -15.17 -3.47
N LEU A 96 11.19 -15.85 -2.34
CA LEU A 96 12.51 -16.16 -1.75
C LEU A 96 13.27 -17.28 -2.53
N ARG A 97 12.71 -17.83 -3.61
CA ARG A 97 13.24 -19.05 -4.24
C ARG A 97 13.91 -18.91 -5.61
N SER A 98 14.02 -17.74 -6.19
CA SER A 98 14.82 -17.57 -7.41
C SER A 98 15.70 -16.34 -7.34
N ALA A 99 17.00 -16.57 -7.30
CA ALA A 99 18.03 -15.54 -7.22
C ALA A 99 18.02 -14.53 -8.38
N ASP A 100 17.39 -14.85 -9.51
CA ASP A 100 17.48 -14.05 -10.73
C ASP A 100 16.33 -13.05 -10.97
N SER A 101 15.19 -13.21 -10.37
CA SER A 101 14.04 -12.30 -10.61
C SER A 101 13.51 -11.57 -9.36
N GLY A 102 13.94 -11.98 -8.19
CA GLY A 102 13.51 -11.40 -6.90
C GLY A 102 14.17 -10.07 -6.58
N SER A 103 15.32 -9.77 -7.17
CA SER A 103 16.11 -8.59 -6.80
C SER A 103 15.49 -7.27 -7.24
N ARG A 104 14.70 -7.23 -8.30
CA ARG A 104 14.14 -5.96 -8.81
C ARG A 104 13.06 -5.35 -7.93
N HIS A 105 12.23 -6.17 -7.29
CA HIS A 105 11.19 -5.67 -6.39
C HIS A 105 11.70 -5.41 -4.98
N LEU A 106 12.56 -6.27 -4.47
CA LEU A 106 13.26 -6.02 -3.21
C LEU A 106 14.11 -4.75 -3.31
N SER A 107 14.76 -4.51 -4.45
CA SER A 107 15.60 -3.33 -4.65
C SER A 107 14.82 -2.01 -4.66
N LYS A 108 13.54 -1.99 -5.05
CA LYS A 108 12.75 -0.75 -5.09
C LYS A 108 12.31 -0.25 -3.72
N PHE A 109 12.00 -1.16 -2.77
CA PHE A 109 11.44 -0.82 -1.47
C PHE A 109 12.38 -1.09 -0.30
N GLN A 110 13.33 -2.01 -0.49
CA GLN A 110 14.24 -2.48 0.55
C GLN A 110 15.70 -2.08 0.27
N ASN A 111 15.96 -1.35 -0.82
CA ASN A 111 17.26 -0.77 -1.06
C ASN A 111 17.40 0.52 -0.26
N ASP A 112 18.22 0.49 0.79
CA ASP A 112 18.41 1.62 1.70
C ASP A 112 18.98 2.86 1.00
N GLU A 113 19.90 2.71 0.06
CA GLU A 113 20.45 3.84 -0.70
C GLU A 113 19.39 4.52 -1.56
N ALA A 114 18.57 3.74 -2.27
CA ALA A 114 17.50 4.26 -3.10
C ALA A 114 16.40 4.93 -2.26
N MET A 115 16.13 4.42 -1.05
CA MET A 115 15.17 5.00 -0.12
C MET A 115 15.75 6.26 0.54
N GLN A 116 17.04 6.26 0.88
CA GLN A 116 17.73 7.44 1.41
C GLN A 116 17.73 8.60 0.41
N ALA A 117 18.00 8.30 -0.87
CA ALA A 117 17.96 9.30 -1.93
C ALA A 117 16.58 9.95 -2.11
N ARG A 118 15.53 9.27 -1.68
CA ARG A 118 14.13 9.75 -1.70
C ARG A 118 13.65 10.30 -0.36
N GLY A 119 14.49 10.34 0.67
CA GLY A 119 14.10 10.75 2.01
C GLY A 119 13.09 9.80 2.70
N LEU A 120 13.02 8.55 2.27
CA LEU A 120 12.05 7.55 2.74
C LEU A 120 12.65 6.49 3.65
N ASN A 121 13.93 6.61 4.00
CA ASN A 121 14.64 5.58 4.76
C ASN A 121 14.38 5.62 6.27
N VAL A 122 13.81 6.70 6.79
CA VAL A 122 13.52 6.85 8.21
C VAL A 122 12.03 7.08 8.40
N VAL A 123 11.39 6.12 9.07
CA VAL A 123 10.01 6.26 9.52
C VAL A 123 10.04 6.15 11.04
N ALA A 124 9.91 7.27 11.72
CA ALA A 124 9.98 7.33 13.17
C ALA A 124 8.66 6.90 13.84
N ASP A 125 7.52 7.24 13.24
CA ASP A 125 6.19 6.96 13.77
C ASP A 125 5.22 6.62 12.64
N ILE A 126 4.21 5.79 12.97
CA ILE A 126 3.11 5.49 12.07
C ILE A 126 2.29 6.74 11.73
N ALA A 127 2.24 7.71 12.62
CA ALA A 127 1.57 8.99 12.40
C ALA A 127 2.17 9.77 11.21
N ASP A 128 3.49 9.68 11.01
CA ASP A 128 4.18 10.31 9.88
C ASP A 128 3.80 9.72 8.52
N ILE A 129 3.36 8.45 8.53
CA ILE A 129 2.89 7.74 7.33
C ILE A 129 1.48 8.17 6.97
N LEU A 130 0.68 8.49 7.98
CA LEU A 130 -0.75 8.74 7.86
C LEU A 130 -1.08 10.23 7.82
N ALA A 131 -0.08 11.09 7.66
CA ALA A 131 -0.28 12.53 7.59
C ALA A 131 -1.40 12.86 6.57
N PRO A 132 -2.30 13.78 6.90
CA PRO A 132 -3.38 14.14 5.99
C PRO A 132 -2.82 14.71 4.69
N LEU A 133 -3.39 14.26 3.57
CA LEU A 133 -3.15 14.82 2.24
C LEU A 133 -3.78 16.22 2.14
#